data_33fe0e97158345279510031fe74fe5ef
#
_entry.id   33fe0e97158345279510031fe74fe5ef
#
_cell.length_a   1.000
_cell.length_b   1.000
_cell.length_c   1.000
_cell.angle_alpha   90.00
_cell.angle_beta   90.00
_cell.angle_gamma   90.00
#
_symmetry.space_group_name_H-M   'P 1'
#
loop_
_entity.id
_entity.type
_entity.pdbx_description
1 polymer ?
#
loop_
_entity_poly.entity_id
_entity_poly.type
_entity_poly.pdbx_seq_one_letter_code
_entity_poly.pdbx_strand_id
1 'polypeptide(L)'
;MSSVEWNQRAAAAQAAVVERHLKPVWGIPGTLLGTPAYPATRRDSLFVSWNYWWQAHLLDVAVDAYVRDGAPSTRKLVLRIARGHRVRNLFRVTNSYNDDMAWMGLALERAQRHAGLNSARRLRVLRDTLYDAWVPDAGGGITWRTKGLFLNAPANGPAGIFLARMGRFERAEETSDWLYRRLLDLETGLINDGVDGDYDSPDVGKIYPEKYSYNQGVTIGLDAELSSDLAPTHAVRAAGLIAAVAEHMTDGAVITGGDGGDGGLFNGILIRYLAVAARALRGPDAEDARAMASEIVFASAEAAWHGTRELDGRVLFSADWTRDARIPGTSDAPAYFTGGTVRSSETPERDLSVQVGGWMAMEAAAALARS
;
A
#
# COMPACT_ATOMS: atom_id res chain seq x y z
N MET A 1 24.05 -5.32 5.20
CA MET A 1 24.20 -4.89 3.78
C MET A 1 24.43 -3.38 3.70
N SER A 2 25.16 -2.91 2.69
CA SER A 2 25.39 -1.49 2.45
C SER A 2 24.18 -0.81 1.77
N SER A 3 24.10 0.52 1.89
CA SER A 3 23.08 1.30 1.17
C SER A 3 23.21 1.19 -0.36
N VAL A 4 24.41 0.95 -0.86
CA VAL A 4 24.68 0.75 -2.29
C VAL A 4 24.02 -0.54 -2.80
N GLU A 5 24.15 -1.65 -2.06
CA GLU A 5 23.53 -2.93 -2.39
C GLU A 5 22.00 -2.85 -2.39
N TRP A 6 21.41 -2.19 -1.37
CA TRP A 6 19.96 -1.99 -1.33
C TRP A 6 19.46 -1.12 -2.50
N ASN A 7 20.21 -0.07 -2.86
CA ASN A 7 19.86 0.75 -4.03
C ASN A 7 19.93 -0.06 -5.34
N GLN A 8 20.89 -0.98 -5.49
CA GLN A 8 20.99 -1.87 -6.66
C GLN A 8 19.79 -2.84 -6.73
N ARG A 9 19.43 -3.47 -5.61
CA ARG A 9 18.25 -4.35 -5.54
C ARG A 9 16.95 -3.62 -5.87
N ALA A 10 16.76 -2.42 -5.32
CA ALA A 10 15.60 -1.58 -5.64
C ALA A 10 15.55 -1.18 -7.12
N ALA A 11 16.71 -0.87 -7.72
CA ALA A 11 16.78 -0.58 -9.15
C ALA A 11 16.48 -1.81 -10.02
N ALA A 12 16.92 -3.01 -9.62
CA ALA A 12 16.59 -4.25 -10.30
C ALA A 12 15.10 -4.59 -10.24
N ALA A 13 14.46 -4.39 -9.05
CA ALA A 13 13.02 -4.55 -8.88
C ALA A 13 12.23 -3.57 -9.74
N GLN A 14 12.64 -2.28 -9.76
CA GLN A 14 12.07 -1.27 -10.64
C GLN A 14 12.14 -1.68 -12.12
N ALA A 15 13.30 -2.10 -12.59
CA ALA A 15 13.50 -2.52 -13.97
C ALA A 15 12.58 -3.70 -14.34
N ALA A 16 12.47 -4.69 -13.46
CA ALA A 16 11.61 -5.85 -13.67
C ALA A 16 10.13 -5.47 -13.84
N VAL A 17 9.58 -4.62 -12.96
CA VAL A 17 8.18 -4.16 -13.05
C VAL A 17 7.97 -3.29 -14.30
N VAL A 18 8.90 -2.37 -14.57
CA VAL A 18 8.80 -1.46 -15.73
C VAL A 18 8.79 -2.22 -17.05
N GLU A 19 9.67 -3.17 -17.23
CA GLU A 19 9.79 -3.92 -18.50
C GLU A 19 8.63 -4.89 -18.73
N ARG A 20 8.20 -5.60 -17.69
CA ARG A 20 7.15 -6.62 -17.82
C ARG A 20 5.74 -6.02 -17.88
N HIS A 21 5.46 -5.08 -17.02
CA HIS A 21 4.07 -4.67 -16.80
C HIS A 21 3.70 -3.33 -17.46
N LEU A 22 4.63 -2.38 -17.62
CA LEU A 22 4.23 -1.04 -18.05
C LEU A 22 3.99 -0.93 -19.56
N LYS A 23 2.80 -0.49 -19.92
CA LYS A 23 2.40 -0.23 -21.32
C LYS A 23 1.70 1.10 -21.47
N PRO A 24 1.79 1.76 -22.65
CA PRO A 24 0.96 2.92 -22.96
C PRO A 24 -0.52 2.57 -22.91
N VAL A 25 -1.31 3.40 -22.24
CA VAL A 25 -2.78 3.22 -22.18
C VAL A 25 -3.34 3.42 -23.59
N TRP A 26 -3.92 2.36 -24.15
CA TRP A 26 -4.51 2.37 -25.51
C TRP A 26 -3.59 2.93 -26.60
N GLY A 27 -2.29 2.78 -26.42
CA GLY A 27 -1.28 3.33 -27.34
C GLY A 27 -1.07 4.85 -27.25
N ILE A 28 -1.71 5.56 -26.32
CA ILE A 28 -1.62 7.04 -26.20
C ILE A 28 -0.22 7.44 -25.73
N PRO A 29 0.53 8.25 -26.52
CA PRO A 29 1.86 8.69 -26.17
C PRO A 29 1.92 9.45 -24.84
N GLY A 30 2.99 9.21 -24.07
CA GLY A 30 3.21 9.88 -22.78
C GLY A 30 2.36 9.35 -21.63
N THR A 31 1.62 8.25 -21.82
CA THR A 31 0.93 7.50 -20.75
C THR A 31 1.67 6.21 -20.45
N LEU A 32 1.55 5.71 -19.21
CA LEU A 32 1.94 4.36 -18.78
C LEU A 32 0.98 3.88 -17.71
N LEU A 33 0.63 2.60 -17.73
CA LEU A 33 0.04 1.87 -16.61
C LEU A 33 0.59 0.45 -16.57
N GLY A 34 0.50 -0.18 -15.41
CA GLY A 34 0.83 -1.59 -15.23
C GLY A 34 -0.28 -2.49 -15.76
N THR A 35 0.04 -3.43 -16.66
CA THR A 35 -0.85 -4.55 -16.95
C THR A 35 -1.01 -5.39 -15.70
N PRO A 36 -2.23 -5.86 -15.36
CA PRO A 36 -2.49 -6.58 -14.11
C PRO A 36 -1.69 -7.88 -13.96
N ALA A 37 -1.26 -8.47 -15.08
CA ALA A 37 -0.57 -9.75 -15.09
C ALA A 37 0.60 -9.77 -16.10
N TYR A 38 1.58 -10.66 -15.84
CA TYR A 38 2.63 -11.03 -16.79
C TYR A 38 2.86 -12.54 -16.77
N PRO A 39 2.75 -13.25 -17.94
CA PRO A 39 2.36 -12.72 -19.26
C PRO A 39 0.95 -12.14 -19.30
N ALA A 40 0.81 -11.00 -19.99
CA ALA A 40 -0.46 -10.28 -20.08
C ALA A 40 -1.40 -10.88 -21.11
N THR A 41 -2.68 -11.01 -20.79
CA THR A 41 -3.73 -11.35 -21.75
C THR A 41 -4.04 -10.16 -22.68
N ARG A 42 -4.85 -10.37 -23.72
CA ARG A 42 -5.36 -9.27 -24.57
C ARG A 42 -6.19 -8.27 -23.74
N ARG A 43 -7.00 -8.75 -22.79
CA ARG A 43 -7.82 -7.90 -21.91
C ARG A 43 -6.95 -7.03 -21.00
N ASP A 44 -5.87 -7.61 -20.43
CA ASP A 44 -4.92 -6.88 -19.60
C ASP A 44 -4.19 -5.80 -20.40
N SER A 45 -3.73 -6.15 -21.62
CA SER A 45 -3.04 -5.22 -22.52
C SER A 45 -3.93 -4.06 -22.98
N LEU A 46 -5.25 -4.22 -22.98
CA LEU A 46 -6.24 -3.18 -23.27
C LEU A 46 -6.73 -2.45 -22.02
N PHE A 47 -6.20 -2.80 -20.85
CA PHE A 47 -6.62 -2.25 -19.56
C PHE A 47 -8.14 -2.37 -19.32
N VAL A 48 -8.78 -3.45 -19.78
CA VAL A 48 -10.17 -3.77 -19.44
C VAL A 48 -10.26 -4.02 -17.94
N SER A 49 -9.40 -4.89 -17.42
CA SER A 49 -9.07 -5.00 -15.99
C SER A 49 -7.82 -4.18 -15.72
N TRP A 50 -7.78 -3.34 -14.69
CA TRP A 50 -6.63 -2.47 -14.44
C TRP A 50 -6.37 -2.17 -12.96
N ASN A 51 -7.32 -2.53 -12.09
CA ASN A 51 -7.23 -2.45 -10.64
C ASN A 51 -6.72 -1.09 -10.15
N TYR A 52 -7.63 -0.14 -9.93
CA TYR A 52 -7.36 1.26 -9.64
C TYR A 52 -6.29 1.45 -8.54
N TRP A 53 -6.44 0.76 -7.42
CA TRP A 53 -5.53 0.92 -6.29
C TRP A 53 -4.15 0.27 -6.50
N TRP A 54 -4.04 -0.79 -7.32
CA TRP A 54 -2.74 -1.32 -7.72
C TRP A 54 -1.93 -0.26 -8.50
N GLN A 55 -2.60 0.52 -9.34
CA GLN A 55 -1.95 1.61 -10.08
C GLN A 55 -1.58 2.78 -9.16
N ALA A 56 -2.33 3.01 -8.07
CA ALA A 56 -1.97 3.97 -7.06
C ALA A 56 -0.66 3.57 -6.36
N HIS A 57 -0.52 2.30 -5.96
CA HIS A 57 0.72 1.78 -5.39
C HIS A 57 1.88 1.74 -6.39
N LEU A 58 1.61 1.43 -7.66
CA LEU A 58 2.60 1.54 -8.74
C LEU A 58 3.12 2.98 -8.90
N LEU A 59 2.23 3.97 -8.83
CA LEU A 59 2.62 5.39 -8.85
C LEU A 59 3.46 5.74 -7.62
N ASP A 60 3.04 5.29 -6.45
CA ASP A 60 3.67 5.60 -5.19
C ASP A 60 5.08 4.99 -5.07
N VAL A 61 5.28 3.73 -5.48
CA VAL A 61 6.61 3.11 -5.50
C VAL A 61 7.52 3.73 -6.57
N ALA A 62 6.97 4.20 -7.68
CA ALA A 62 7.74 4.96 -8.66
C ALA A 62 8.23 6.31 -8.10
N VAL A 63 7.47 6.93 -7.16
CA VAL A 63 7.95 8.09 -6.41
C VAL A 63 9.08 7.72 -5.46
N ASP A 64 9.02 6.56 -4.78
CA ASP A 64 10.14 6.07 -3.95
C ASP A 64 11.42 5.92 -4.77
N ALA A 65 11.31 5.32 -5.95
CA ALA A 65 12.44 5.19 -6.88
C ALA A 65 13.02 6.55 -7.28
N TYR A 66 12.17 7.53 -7.55
CA TYR A 66 12.63 8.88 -7.87
C TYR A 66 13.30 9.57 -6.66
N VAL A 67 12.78 9.38 -5.46
CA VAL A 67 13.44 9.86 -4.23
C VAL A 67 14.79 9.18 -4.00
N ARG A 68 14.92 7.91 -4.40
CA ARG A 68 16.17 7.15 -4.32
C ARG A 68 17.23 7.64 -5.31
N ASP A 69 16.88 7.84 -6.59
CA ASP A 69 17.86 8.03 -7.66
C ASP A 69 17.94 9.47 -8.22
N GLY A 70 16.91 10.29 -8.01
CA GLY A 70 16.83 11.65 -8.53
C GLY A 70 16.84 11.76 -10.06
N ALA A 71 16.76 10.63 -10.78
CA ALA A 71 17.00 10.59 -12.21
C ALA A 71 15.85 11.22 -13.02
N PRO A 72 16.14 12.04 -14.04
CA PRO A 72 15.12 12.58 -14.93
C PRO A 72 14.25 11.53 -15.62
N SER A 73 14.81 10.34 -15.90
CA SER A 73 14.08 9.18 -16.45
C SER A 73 13.03 8.66 -15.48
N THR A 74 13.38 8.53 -14.19
CA THR A 74 12.47 8.07 -13.14
C THR A 74 11.40 9.13 -12.84
N ARG A 75 11.76 10.42 -12.83
CA ARG A 75 10.76 11.49 -12.78
C ARG A 75 9.75 11.40 -13.94
N LYS A 76 10.24 11.18 -15.16
CA LYS A 76 9.39 11.01 -16.34
C LYS A 76 8.47 9.78 -16.20
N LEU A 77 8.94 8.70 -15.61
CA LEU A 77 8.16 7.51 -15.29
C LEU A 77 6.97 7.87 -14.38
N VAL A 78 7.20 8.55 -13.25
CA VAL A 78 6.15 9.03 -12.33
C VAL A 78 5.09 9.85 -13.07
N LEU A 79 5.50 10.82 -13.87
CA LEU A 79 4.58 11.69 -14.60
C LEU A 79 3.76 10.93 -15.64
N ARG A 80 4.35 9.91 -16.30
CA ARG A 80 3.65 9.09 -17.30
C ARG A 80 2.66 8.13 -16.65
N ILE A 81 2.95 7.56 -15.49
CA ILE A 81 2.01 6.71 -14.73
C ILE A 81 0.83 7.56 -14.26
N ALA A 82 1.07 8.71 -13.65
CA ALA A 82 0.01 9.62 -13.20
C ALA A 82 -0.90 10.09 -14.35
N ARG A 83 -0.32 10.32 -15.55
CA ARG A 83 -1.09 10.64 -16.77
C ARG A 83 -1.86 9.42 -17.27
N GLY A 84 -1.26 8.23 -17.26
CA GLY A 84 -1.90 6.97 -17.65
C GLY A 84 -3.13 6.68 -16.81
N HIS A 85 -3.01 6.79 -15.49
CA HIS A 85 -4.14 6.64 -14.57
C HIS A 85 -5.27 7.62 -14.90
N ARG A 86 -4.94 8.91 -15.09
CA ARG A 86 -5.94 9.95 -15.43
C ARG A 86 -6.66 9.63 -16.74
N VAL A 87 -5.95 9.20 -17.77
CA VAL A 87 -6.53 8.83 -19.07
C VAL A 87 -7.42 7.61 -18.92
N ARG A 88 -6.93 6.55 -18.25
CA ARG A 88 -7.69 5.32 -18.06
C ARG A 88 -8.96 5.54 -17.23
N ASN A 89 -8.93 6.41 -16.25
CA ASN A 89 -10.08 6.76 -15.42
C ASN A 89 -10.93 7.90 -16.03
N LEU A 90 -10.87 8.11 -17.33
CA LEU A 90 -11.66 9.09 -18.08
C LEU A 90 -11.58 10.50 -17.47
N PHE A 91 -10.37 10.91 -17.09
CA PHE A 91 -10.03 12.20 -16.46
C PHE A 91 -10.65 12.43 -15.07
N ARG A 92 -11.35 11.46 -14.51
CA ARG A 92 -11.81 11.48 -13.13
C ARG A 92 -10.67 11.06 -12.19
N VAL A 93 -10.78 11.45 -10.90
CA VAL A 93 -9.87 11.01 -9.84
C VAL A 93 -10.61 10.19 -8.79
N THR A 94 -11.94 10.19 -8.84
CA THR A 94 -12.81 9.46 -7.92
C THR A 94 -13.35 8.18 -8.57
N ASN A 95 -13.74 7.23 -7.74
CA ASN A 95 -14.50 6.03 -8.08
C ASN A 95 -15.50 5.69 -6.97
N SER A 96 -15.95 4.45 -6.86
CA SER A 96 -16.95 4.03 -5.88
C SER A 96 -16.35 3.43 -4.61
N TYR A 97 -15.03 3.51 -4.41
CA TYR A 97 -14.30 2.93 -3.28
C TYR A 97 -13.48 4.02 -2.59
N ASN A 98 -13.70 4.21 -1.28
CA ASN A 98 -13.00 5.25 -0.53
C ASN A 98 -11.54 4.89 -0.26
N ASP A 99 -11.22 3.61 -0.06
CA ASP A 99 -9.86 3.12 0.03
C ASP A 99 -9.04 3.39 -1.27
N ASP A 100 -9.59 3.06 -2.44
CA ASP A 100 -9.00 3.37 -3.74
C ASP A 100 -8.64 4.87 -3.86
N MET A 101 -9.58 5.72 -3.47
CA MET A 101 -9.41 7.18 -3.51
C MET A 101 -8.35 7.65 -2.52
N ALA A 102 -8.28 7.05 -1.33
CA ALA A 102 -7.27 7.36 -0.33
C ALA A 102 -5.86 6.98 -0.81
N TRP A 103 -5.68 5.79 -1.37
CA TRP A 103 -4.41 5.35 -1.95
C TRP A 103 -3.93 6.27 -3.08
N MET A 104 -4.84 6.66 -3.96
CA MET A 104 -4.50 7.61 -5.03
C MET A 104 -4.19 9.02 -4.48
N GLY A 105 -4.85 9.44 -3.42
CA GLY A 105 -4.56 10.68 -2.70
C GLY A 105 -3.13 10.71 -2.19
N LEU A 106 -2.68 9.65 -1.51
CA LEU A 106 -1.32 9.49 -1.02
C LEU A 106 -0.29 9.51 -2.15
N ALA A 107 -0.52 8.73 -3.21
CA ALA A 107 0.38 8.67 -4.35
C ALA A 107 0.53 10.02 -5.08
N LEU A 108 -0.59 10.73 -5.29
CA LEU A 108 -0.58 12.04 -5.95
C LEU A 108 0.04 13.14 -5.07
N GLU A 109 -0.17 13.10 -3.76
CA GLU A 109 0.45 14.04 -2.81
C GLU A 109 1.97 13.89 -2.87
N ARG A 110 2.48 12.66 -2.77
CA ARG A 110 3.91 12.38 -2.85
C ARG A 110 4.49 12.73 -4.23
N ALA A 111 3.77 12.41 -5.30
CA ALA A 111 4.21 12.79 -6.66
C ALA A 111 4.24 14.31 -6.85
N GLN A 112 3.34 15.07 -6.24
CA GLN A 112 3.38 16.53 -6.24
C GLN A 112 4.58 17.04 -5.45
N ARG A 113 4.78 16.54 -4.24
CA ARG A 113 5.83 16.98 -3.30
C ARG A 113 7.24 16.67 -3.83
N HIS A 114 7.46 15.49 -4.38
CA HIS A 114 8.80 15.04 -4.79
C HIS A 114 9.08 15.20 -6.29
N ALA A 115 8.13 14.87 -7.16
CA ALA A 115 8.34 14.88 -8.61
C ALA A 115 7.80 16.13 -9.32
N GLY A 116 7.18 17.06 -8.58
CA GLY A 116 6.63 18.31 -9.15
C GLY A 116 5.41 18.08 -10.03
N LEU A 117 4.62 17.02 -9.78
CA LEU A 117 3.37 16.77 -10.47
C LEU A 117 2.33 17.84 -10.09
N ASN A 118 1.73 18.51 -11.08
CA ASN A 118 0.62 19.42 -10.80
C ASN A 118 -0.68 18.64 -10.53
N SER A 119 -1.00 18.41 -9.26
CA SER A 119 -2.16 17.64 -8.80
C SER A 119 -3.07 18.38 -7.81
N ALA A 120 -2.82 19.65 -7.51
CA ALA A 120 -3.52 20.41 -6.47
C ALA A 120 -5.06 20.34 -6.55
N ARG A 121 -5.65 20.43 -7.76
CA ARG A 121 -7.10 20.28 -7.94
C ARG A 121 -7.59 18.86 -7.60
N ARG A 122 -6.86 17.84 -8.04
CA ARG A 122 -7.22 16.44 -7.78
C ARG A 122 -7.12 16.13 -6.30
N LEU A 123 -6.06 16.59 -5.63
CA LEU A 123 -5.87 16.42 -4.19
C LEU A 123 -6.99 17.08 -3.38
N ARG A 124 -7.44 18.29 -3.77
CA ARG A 124 -8.60 18.93 -3.12
C ARG A 124 -9.88 18.10 -3.27
N VAL A 125 -10.16 17.58 -4.48
CA VAL A 125 -11.34 16.74 -4.73
C VAL A 125 -11.28 15.48 -3.84
N LEU A 126 -10.14 14.78 -3.79
CA LEU A 126 -10.00 13.58 -2.96
C LEU A 126 -10.10 13.89 -1.47
N ARG A 127 -9.45 14.99 -1.02
CA ARG A 127 -9.52 15.43 0.37
C ARG A 127 -10.96 15.69 0.80
N ASP A 128 -11.70 16.47 0.01
CA ASP A 128 -13.07 16.84 0.36
C ASP A 128 -13.98 15.61 0.30
N THR A 129 -13.85 14.75 -0.72
CA THR A 129 -14.61 13.49 -0.83
C THR A 129 -14.38 12.57 0.37
N LEU A 130 -13.13 12.37 0.78
CA LEU A 130 -12.81 11.49 1.93
C LEU A 130 -13.17 12.12 3.28
N TYR A 131 -13.06 13.44 3.40
CA TYR A 131 -13.49 14.15 4.59
C TYR A 131 -15.01 14.04 4.82
N ASP A 132 -15.79 14.16 3.74
CA ASP A 132 -17.24 14.09 3.75
C ASP A 132 -17.77 12.63 3.83
N ALA A 133 -16.91 11.63 3.60
CA ALA A 133 -17.28 10.21 3.69
C ALA A 133 -17.33 9.66 5.13
N TRP A 134 -17.01 10.49 6.12
CA TRP A 134 -17.13 10.13 7.54
C TRP A 134 -18.58 10.00 7.96
N VAL A 135 -18.91 8.93 8.71
CA VAL A 135 -20.29 8.60 9.12
C VAL A 135 -20.47 8.77 10.64
N PRO A 136 -20.84 9.96 11.13
CA PRO A 136 -21.01 10.22 12.56
C PRO A 136 -22.06 9.29 13.22
N ASP A 137 -23.15 9.02 12.52
CA ASP A 137 -24.27 8.20 13.01
C ASP A 137 -23.88 6.73 13.24
N ALA A 138 -22.85 6.22 12.52
CA ALA A 138 -22.27 4.90 12.76
C ALA A 138 -21.18 4.91 13.85
N GLY A 139 -21.06 5.97 14.63
CA GLY A 139 -20.02 6.15 15.65
C GLY A 139 -18.66 6.56 15.06
N GLY A 140 -18.65 7.10 13.84
CA GLY A 140 -17.48 7.55 13.11
C GLY A 140 -16.96 6.51 12.12
N GLY A 141 -15.87 6.88 11.44
CA GLY A 141 -15.24 6.05 10.41
C GLY A 141 -15.69 6.37 8.99
N ILE A 142 -14.87 5.98 8.03
CA ILE A 142 -15.11 6.12 6.59
C ILE A 142 -15.54 4.76 6.04
N THR A 143 -16.61 4.75 5.25
CA THR A 143 -17.11 3.53 4.61
C THR A 143 -16.15 3.01 3.55
N TRP A 144 -16.09 1.69 3.36
CA TRP A 144 -15.30 1.09 2.28
C TRP A 144 -15.72 1.60 0.90
N ARG A 145 -17.06 1.65 0.69
CA ARG A 145 -17.66 2.11 -0.59
C ARG A 145 -18.51 3.34 -0.38
N THR A 146 -18.69 4.11 -1.44
CA THR A 146 -19.59 5.26 -1.44
C THR A 146 -21.07 4.89 -1.25
N LYS A 147 -21.39 3.61 -1.31
CA LYS A 147 -22.70 3.03 -1.01
C LYS A 147 -22.51 1.84 -0.06
N GLY A 148 -23.32 1.77 0.98
CA GLY A 148 -23.22 0.79 2.05
C GLY A 148 -22.50 1.36 3.27
N LEU A 149 -22.59 0.65 4.39
CA LEU A 149 -22.10 1.07 5.71
C LEU A 149 -21.09 0.08 6.30
N PHE A 150 -20.39 -0.67 5.47
CA PHE A 150 -19.21 -1.42 5.90
C PHE A 150 -18.05 -0.45 6.08
N LEU A 151 -17.55 -0.33 7.31
CA LEU A 151 -16.44 0.54 7.70
C LEU A 151 -15.20 -0.33 7.97
N ASN A 152 -14.07 0.00 7.37
CA ASN A 152 -12.92 -0.87 7.46
C ASN A 152 -11.58 -0.12 7.59
N ALA A 153 -10.55 -0.84 8.05
CA ALA A 153 -9.21 -0.30 8.19
C ALA A 153 -8.62 0.16 6.84
N PRO A 154 -8.81 -0.57 5.71
CA PRO A 154 -8.31 -0.15 4.40
C PRO A 154 -8.82 1.19 3.88
N ALA A 155 -10.03 1.61 4.26
CA ALA A 155 -10.54 2.94 3.92
C ALA A 155 -10.05 4.00 4.91
N ASN A 156 -10.02 3.68 6.20
CA ASN A 156 -9.74 4.63 7.26
C ASN A 156 -8.24 4.95 7.42
N GLY A 157 -7.37 3.94 7.48
CA GLY A 157 -5.95 4.16 7.67
C GLY A 157 -5.32 5.08 6.62
N PRO A 158 -5.38 4.74 5.30
CA PRO A 158 -4.80 5.59 4.27
C PRO A 158 -5.50 6.95 4.13
N ALA A 159 -6.83 7.03 4.38
CA ALA A 159 -7.53 8.30 4.40
C ALA A 159 -7.05 9.19 5.56
N GLY A 160 -6.86 8.64 6.75
CA GLY A 160 -6.32 9.36 7.90
C GLY A 160 -4.94 9.94 7.61
N ILE A 161 -4.01 9.14 7.07
CA ILE A 161 -2.67 9.60 6.65
C ILE A 161 -2.79 10.73 5.61
N PHE A 162 -3.64 10.54 4.60
CA PHE A 162 -3.82 11.54 3.54
C PHE A 162 -4.42 12.84 4.09
N LEU A 163 -5.43 12.75 4.94
CA LEU A 163 -6.08 13.91 5.56
C LEU A 163 -5.11 14.69 6.46
N ALA A 164 -4.26 14.00 7.25
CA ALA A 164 -3.19 14.64 8.02
C ALA A 164 -2.26 15.45 7.10
N ARG A 165 -1.75 14.85 6.02
CA ARG A 165 -0.89 15.51 5.03
C ARG A 165 -1.58 16.67 4.29
N MET A 166 -2.91 16.64 4.22
CA MET A 166 -3.72 17.73 3.66
C MET A 166 -4.16 18.77 4.70
N GLY A 167 -3.60 18.73 5.91
CA GLY A 167 -3.86 19.69 6.98
C GLY A 167 -5.20 19.50 7.71
N ARG A 168 -5.79 18.30 7.64
CA ARG A 168 -7.02 17.92 8.34
C ARG A 168 -6.68 17.06 9.57
N PHE A 169 -5.84 17.59 10.44
CA PHE A 169 -5.29 16.86 11.60
C PHE A 169 -6.38 16.33 12.53
N GLU A 170 -7.37 17.14 12.87
CA GLU A 170 -8.48 16.73 13.76
C GLU A 170 -9.19 15.48 13.24
N ARG A 171 -9.51 15.42 11.94
CA ARG A 171 -10.13 14.23 11.33
C ARG A 171 -9.17 13.03 11.30
N ALA A 172 -7.88 13.26 11.14
CA ALA A 172 -6.88 12.20 11.19
C ALA A 172 -6.76 11.60 12.60
N GLU A 173 -6.80 12.43 13.64
CA GLU A 173 -6.88 12.04 15.05
C GLU A 173 -8.14 11.21 15.32
N GLU A 174 -9.31 11.72 14.94
CA GLU A 174 -10.58 10.99 15.05
C GLU A 174 -10.55 9.64 14.36
N THR A 175 -9.83 9.55 13.22
CA THR A 175 -9.67 8.32 12.44
C THR A 175 -8.77 7.32 13.17
N SER A 176 -7.65 7.76 13.75
CA SER A 176 -6.79 6.90 14.58
C SER A 176 -7.59 6.39 15.79
N ASP A 177 -8.26 7.27 16.52
CA ASP A 177 -9.09 6.89 17.67
C ASP A 177 -10.18 5.88 17.30
N TRP A 178 -10.81 6.04 16.13
CA TRP A 178 -11.84 5.13 15.64
C TRP A 178 -11.25 3.74 15.37
N LEU A 179 -10.10 3.63 14.70
CA LEU A 179 -9.43 2.36 14.39
C LEU A 179 -9.18 1.56 15.68
N TYR A 180 -8.58 2.18 16.70
CA TYR A 180 -8.31 1.49 17.96
C TYR A 180 -9.56 1.18 18.76
N ARG A 181 -10.53 2.08 18.81
CA ARG A 181 -11.77 1.85 19.55
C ARG A 181 -12.66 0.77 18.94
N ARG A 182 -12.68 0.66 17.63
CA ARG A 182 -13.61 -0.21 16.89
C ARG A 182 -13.00 -1.50 16.36
N LEU A 183 -11.74 -1.47 15.99
CA LEU A 183 -11.13 -2.58 15.26
C LEU A 183 -9.96 -3.25 15.99
N LEU A 184 -9.45 -2.70 17.10
CA LEU A 184 -8.40 -3.35 17.87
C LEU A 184 -8.91 -4.66 18.46
N ASP A 185 -8.23 -5.76 18.15
CA ASP A 185 -8.40 -7.03 18.84
C ASP A 185 -7.52 -7.04 20.10
N LEU A 186 -8.16 -7.10 21.26
CA LEU A 186 -7.46 -7.03 22.55
C LEU A 186 -6.66 -8.30 22.88
N GLU A 187 -6.94 -9.42 22.23
CA GLU A 187 -6.20 -10.67 22.43
C GLU A 187 -4.85 -10.64 21.72
N THR A 188 -4.83 -10.17 20.48
CA THR A 188 -3.62 -10.16 19.65
C THR A 188 -2.94 -8.80 19.55
N GLY A 189 -3.60 -7.72 19.94
CA GLY A 189 -3.10 -6.36 19.72
C GLY A 189 -3.14 -5.90 18.26
N LEU A 190 -3.72 -6.70 17.35
CA LEU A 190 -3.81 -6.39 15.92
C LEU A 190 -5.13 -5.71 15.56
N ILE A 191 -5.15 -5.04 14.41
CA ILE A 191 -6.34 -4.38 13.86
C ILE A 191 -7.10 -5.37 12.97
N ASN A 192 -8.38 -5.60 13.28
CA ASN A 192 -9.33 -6.35 12.47
C ASN A 192 -9.65 -5.62 11.15
N ASP A 193 -10.21 -6.32 10.16
CA ASP A 193 -10.50 -5.71 8.86
C ASP A 193 -11.57 -4.63 8.93
N GLY A 194 -12.72 -4.91 9.55
CA GLY A 194 -13.79 -3.93 9.57
C GLY A 194 -14.96 -4.29 10.46
N VAL A 195 -15.97 -3.45 10.39
CA VAL A 195 -17.22 -3.56 11.14
C VAL A 195 -18.42 -3.19 10.28
N ASP A 196 -19.52 -3.93 10.41
CA ASP A 196 -20.80 -3.54 9.81
C ASP A 196 -21.42 -2.40 10.62
N GLY A 197 -21.59 -1.26 9.97
CA GLY A 197 -22.20 -0.06 10.56
C GLY A 197 -23.66 0.16 10.15
N ASP A 198 -24.25 -0.77 9.37
CA ASP A 198 -25.63 -0.66 8.90
C ASP A 198 -26.62 -1.05 10.01
N TYR A 199 -27.28 -0.07 10.58
CA TYR A 199 -28.26 -0.28 11.66
C TYR A 199 -29.52 -1.06 11.21
N ASP A 200 -29.79 -1.12 9.92
CA ASP A 200 -30.87 -1.91 9.34
C ASP A 200 -30.41 -3.36 9.02
N SER A 201 -29.12 -3.64 9.15
CA SER A 201 -28.55 -4.98 8.96
C SER A 201 -28.69 -5.83 10.23
N PRO A 202 -28.99 -7.13 10.09
CA PRO A 202 -28.90 -8.08 11.21
C PRO A 202 -27.46 -8.25 11.73
N ASP A 203 -26.48 -7.87 10.94
CA ASP A 203 -25.04 -7.95 11.25
C ASP A 203 -24.48 -6.63 11.83
N VAL A 204 -25.33 -5.64 12.18
CA VAL A 204 -24.86 -4.37 12.74
C VAL A 204 -23.91 -4.57 13.92
N GLY A 205 -22.75 -3.92 13.85
CA GLY A 205 -21.70 -4.04 14.87
C GLY A 205 -20.89 -5.32 14.79
N LYS A 206 -21.15 -6.23 13.85
CA LYS A 206 -20.37 -7.43 13.61
C LYS A 206 -18.97 -7.05 13.16
N ILE A 207 -17.98 -7.56 13.87
CA ILE A 207 -16.56 -7.41 13.50
C ILE A 207 -16.19 -8.46 12.46
N TYR A 208 -15.43 -8.06 11.45
CA TYR A 208 -14.79 -8.91 10.49
C TYR A 208 -13.34 -9.12 10.97
N PRO A 209 -13.02 -10.32 11.50
CA PRO A 209 -11.82 -10.53 12.32
C PRO A 209 -10.56 -10.80 11.50
N GLU A 210 -10.64 -10.72 10.18
CA GLU A 210 -9.49 -10.90 9.32
C GLU A 210 -8.41 -9.86 9.64
N LYS A 211 -7.18 -10.32 9.87
CA LYS A 211 -6.05 -9.48 10.25
C LYS A 211 -5.06 -9.42 9.09
N TYR A 212 -5.35 -8.56 8.12
CA TYR A 212 -4.45 -8.37 6.99
C TYR A 212 -3.24 -7.51 7.38
N SER A 213 -2.07 -7.83 6.82
CA SER A 213 -0.84 -7.12 7.12
C SER A 213 -0.90 -5.63 6.75
N TYR A 214 -1.57 -5.27 5.65
CA TYR A 214 -1.71 -3.87 5.25
C TYR A 214 -2.58 -3.04 6.21
N ASN A 215 -3.55 -3.64 6.92
CA ASN A 215 -4.33 -2.96 7.95
C ASN A 215 -3.44 -2.47 9.10
N GLN A 216 -2.50 -3.32 9.52
CA GLN A 216 -1.50 -2.96 10.53
C GLN A 216 -0.59 -1.85 9.99
N GLY A 217 -0.12 -2.02 8.75
CA GLY A 217 0.75 -1.03 8.10
C GLY A 217 0.14 0.36 8.06
N VAL A 218 -1.10 0.52 7.60
CA VAL A 218 -1.73 1.85 7.51
C VAL A 218 -2.04 2.47 8.86
N THR A 219 -2.34 1.65 9.87
CA THR A 219 -2.58 2.13 11.23
C THR A 219 -1.28 2.62 11.87
N ILE A 220 -0.19 1.83 11.77
CA ILE A 220 1.16 2.26 12.15
C ILE A 220 1.56 3.55 11.43
N GLY A 221 1.28 3.61 10.11
CA GLY A 221 1.59 4.79 9.29
C GLY A 221 0.84 6.04 9.71
N LEU A 222 -0.43 5.91 10.10
CA LEU A 222 -1.24 7.03 10.59
C LEU A 222 -0.70 7.54 11.93
N ASP A 223 -0.42 6.64 12.87
CA ASP A 223 0.13 7.03 14.15
C ASP A 223 1.55 7.62 14.01
N ALA A 224 2.37 7.11 13.10
CA ALA A 224 3.68 7.72 12.81
C ALA A 224 3.55 9.13 12.22
N GLU A 225 2.54 9.40 11.39
CA GLU A 225 2.25 10.73 10.84
C GLU A 225 1.77 11.72 11.90
N LEU A 226 1.01 11.24 12.91
CA LEU A 226 0.47 12.03 14.01
C LEU A 226 1.41 12.13 15.21
N SER A 227 2.42 11.26 15.32
CA SER A 227 3.32 11.20 16.47
C SER A 227 4.14 12.47 16.63
N SER A 228 4.23 12.96 17.85
CA SER A 228 5.08 14.08 18.25
C SER A 228 5.44 13.96 19.72
N ASP A 229 6.43 14.73 20.18
CA ASP A 229 6.79 14.78 21.60
C ASP A 229 5.66 15.34 22.48
N LEU A 230 4.68 16.04 21.88
CA LEU A 230 3.50 16.59 22.55
C LEU A 230 2.28 15.67 22.50
N ALA A 231 2.30 14.65 21.65
CA ALA A 231 1.22 13.66 21.46
C ALA A 231 1.74 12.23 21.64
N PRO A 232 2.11 11.80 22.86
CA PRO A 232 2.75 10.51 23.12
C PRO A 232 1.84 9.30 22.81
N THR A 233 0.52 9.48 22.81
CA THR A 233 -0.45 8.39 22.59
C THR A 233 -0.22 7.68 21.25
N HIS A 234 0.09 8.41 20.18
CA HIS A 234 0.33 7.81 18.86
C HIS A 234 1.61 6.98 18.83
N ALA A 235 2.66 7.44 19.52
CA ALA A 235 3.89 6.67 19.62
C ALA A 235 3.68 5.35 20.37
N VAL A 236 2.94 5.38 21.48
CA VAL A 236 2.59 4.19 22.27
C VAL A 236 1.73 3.21 21.45
N ARG A 237 0.72 3.73 20.74
CA ARG A 237 -0.13 2.91 19.85
C ARG A 237 0.69 2.23 18.75
N ALA A 238 1.51 3.01 18.05
CA ALA A 238 2.37 2.47 17.00
C ALA A 238 3.36 1.43 17.55
N ALA A 239 3.98 1.68 18.69
CA ALA A 239 4.90 0.74 19.34
C ALA A 239 4.21 -0.57 19.71
N GLY A 240 3.02 -0.50 20.31
CA GLY A 240 2.23 -1.68 20.64
C GLY A 240 1.83 -2.49 19.40
N LEU A 241 1.41 -1.80 18.32
CA LEU A 241 1.02 -2.48 17.08
C LEU A 241 2.24 -3.06 16.33
N ILE A 242 3.40 -2.42 16.36
CA ILE A 242 4.65 -2.97 15.81
C ILE A 242 5.05 -4.24 16.58
N ALA A 243 4.93 -4.25 17.91
CA ALA A 243 5.19 -5.44 18.72
C ALA A 243 4.22 -6.58 18.39
N ALA A 244 2.92 -6.29 18.24
CA ALA A 244 1.92 -7.28 17.83
C ALA A 244 2.21 -7.84 16.42
N VAL A 245 2.64 -7.00 15.48
CA VAL A 245 3.09 -7.45 14.15
C VAL A 245 4.29 -8.38 14.27
N ALA A 246 5.29 -8.03 15.08
CA ALA A 246 6.47 -8.87 15.30
C ALA A 246 6.09 -10.24 15.85
N GLU A 247 5.14 -10.29 16.79
CA GLU A 247 4.72 -11.54 17.44
C GLU A 247 3.83 -12.42 16.55
N HIS A 248 2.88 -11.82 15.83
CA HIS A 248 1.80 -12.58 15.18
C HIS A 248 1.91 -12.65 13.66
N MET A 249 2.73 -11.82 13.02
CA MET A 249 2.83 -11.73 11.56
C MET A 249 4.23 -11.95 11.01
N THR A 250 5.19 -12.31 11.87
CA THR A 250 6.56 -12.61 11.43
C THR A 250 7.04 -13.99 11.91
N ASP A 251 8.00 -14.53 11.19
CA ASP A 251 8.83 -15.65 11.61
C ASP A 251 10.30 -15.20 11.53
N GLY A 252 10.97 -15.12 12.68
CA GLY A 252 12.34 -14.56 12.74
C GLY A 252 12.45 -13.17 12.11
N ALA A 253 11.53 -12.27 12.41
CA ALA A 253 11.39 -10.92 11.86
C ALA A 253 11.04 -10.85 10.35
N VAL A 254 10.83 -11.96 9.67
CA VAL A 254 10.36 -12.00 8.27
C VAL A 254 8.84 -12.00 8.25
N ILE A 255 8.22 -11.05 7.57
CA ILE A 255 6.76 -11.00 7.38
C ILE A 255 6.31 -12.28 6.66
N THR A 256 5.36 -12.99 7.28
CA THR A 256 4.85 -14.27 6.79
C THR A 256 3.56 -14.11 6.00
N GLY A 257 3.21 -15.17 5.27
CA GLY A 257 2.04 -15.17 4.40
C GLY A 257 2.24 -14.34 3.16
N GLY A 258 1.23 -14.31 2.34
CA GLY A 258 1.21 -13.61 1.06
C GLY A 258 0.40 -14.40 0.06
N ASP A 259 -0.26 -13.69 -0.82
CA ASP A 259 -1.09 -14.23 -1.89
C ASP A 259 -0.95 -13.32 -3.11
N GLY A 260 -1.56 -13.70 -4.24
CA GLY A 260 -1.73 -12.84 -5.39
C GLY A 260 -3.01 -12.01 -5.31
N GLY A 261 -3.43 -11.49 -6.43
CA GLY A 261 -4.57 -10.59 -6.47
C GLY A 261 -4.34 -9.37 -5.59
N ASP A 262 -5.33 -8.99 -4.80
CA ASP A 262 -5.18 -7.87 -3.88
C ASP A 262 -4.15 -8.15 -2.77
N GLY A 263 -4.03 -9.41 -2.34
CA GLY A 263 -3.08 -9.85 -1.32
C GLY A 263 -1.62 -9.58 -1.66
N GLY A 264 -1.28 -9.49 -2.94
CA GLY A 264 0.09 -9.23 -3.39
C GLY A 264 0.67 -7.88 -2.96
N LEU A 265 -0.17 -6.92 -2.58
CA LEU A 265 0.26 -5.62 -2.08
C LEU A 265 0.36 -5.55 -0.55
N PHE A 266 -0.30 -6.46 0.18
CA PHE A 266 -0.50 -6.31 1.61
C PHE A 266 0.81 -6.20 2.39
N ASN A 267 1.75 -7.14 2.17
CA ASN A 267 3.06 -7.11 2.82
C ASN A 267 3.91 -5.92 2.36
N GLY A 268 3.79 -5.52 1.08
CA GLY A 268 4.44 -4.34 0.55
C GLY A 268 3.98 -3.03 1.23
N ILE A 269 2.71 -2.95 1.61
CA ILE A 269 2.16 -1.82 2.36
C ILE A 269 2.65 -1.85 3.81
N LEU A 270 2.60 -3.01 4.47
CA LEU A 270 3.10 -3.13 5.83
C LEU A 270 4.57 -2.70 5.93
N ILE A 271 5.44 -3.27 5.10
CA ILE A 271 6.88 -2.95 5.13
C ILE A 271 7.17 -1.47 4.83
N ARG A 272 6.40 -0.84 3.93
CA ARG A 272 6.48 0.60 3.67
C ARG A 272 6.24 1.42 4.94
N TYR A 273 5.18 1.13 5.68
CA TYR A 273 4.83 1.92 6.84
C TYR A 273 5.66 1.57 8.07
N LEU A 274 6.18 0.35 8.18
CA LEU A 274 7.24 0.03 9.13
C LEU A 274 8.50 0.87 8.86
N ALA A 275 8.91 1.02 7.59
CA ALA A 275 10.03 1.88 7.23
C ALA A 275 9.75 3.37 7.51
N VAL A 276 8.51 3.82 7.38
CA VAL A 276 8.12 5.19 7.78
C VAL A 276 8.22 5.34 9.30
N ALA A 277 7.65 4.41 10.07
CA ALA A 277 7.72 4.43 11.53
C ALA A 277 9.16 4.38 12.04
N ALA A 278 10.01 3.52 11.49
CA ALA A 278 11.42 3.40 11.82
C ALA A 278 12.19 4.73 11.68
N ARG A 279 11.76 5.63 10.80
CA ARG A 279 12.41 6.91 10.53
C ARG A 279 11.76 8.09 11.21
N ALA A 280 10.45 8.04 11.43
CA ALA A 280 9.65 9.22 11.76
C ALA A 280 8.98 9.15 13.14
N LEU A 281 8.81 7.95 13.73
CA LEU A 281 8.12 7.81 15.01
C LEU A 281 8.83 8.60 16.12
N ARG A 282 8.07 9.38 16.89
CA ARG A 282 8.56 10.23 17.98
C ARG A 282 7.73 10.03 19.23
N GLY A 283 8.39 10.14 20.39
CA GLY A 283 7.75 10.02 21.69
C GLY A 283 8.32 8.90 22.54
N PRO A 284 7.68 8.58 23.68
CA PRO A 284 8.06 7.47 24.54
C PRO A 284 8.06 6.14 23.77
N ASP A 285 8.98 5.25 24.12
CA ASP A 285 9.15 3.91 23.51
C ASP A 285 9.43 3.92 21.99
N ALA A 286 9.61 5.10 21.39
CA ALA A 286 9.82 5.23 19.95
C ALA A 286 11.15 4.61 19.49
N GLU A 287 12.18 4.60 20.34
CA GLU A 287 13.49 4.05 19.95
C GLU A 287 13.45 2.55 19.74
N ASP A 288 12.87 1.81 20.68
CA ASP A 288 12.72 0.35 20.59
C ASP A 288 11.78 -0.03 19.45
N ALA A 289 10.67 0.69 19.29
CA ALA A 289 9.74 0.48 18.18
C ALA A 289 10.38 0.73 16.81
N ARG A 290 11.23 1.77 16.68
CA ARG A 290 11.98 2.04 15.45
C ARG A 290 13.00 0.95 15.15
N ALA A 291 13.70 0.46 16.19
CA ALA A 291 14.66 -0.64 16.05
C ALA A 291 13.95 -1.91 15.56
N MET A 292 12.86 -2.30 16.20
CA MET A 292 12.05 -3.47 15.82
C MET A 292 11.47 -3.35 14.41
N ALA A 293 10.91 -2.18 14.07
CA ALA A 293 10.41 -1.94 12.71
C ALA A 293 11.53 -2.02 11.67
N SER A 294 12.72 -1.51 11.96
CA SER A 294 13.88 -1.60 11.07
C SER A 294 14.33 -3.05 10.88
N GLU A 295 14.35 -3.85 11.94
CA GLU A 295 14.70 -5.26 11.89
C GLU A 295 13.74 -6.03 10.97
N ILE A 296 12.43 -5.85 11.16
CA ILE A 296 11.39 -6.49 10.31
C ILE A 296 11.57 -6.07 8.84
N VAL A 297 11.82 -4.80 8.58
CA VAL A 297 12.02 -4.31 7.21
C VAL A 297 13.23 -4.97 6.56
N PHE A 298 14.38 -4.99 7.22
CA PHE A 298 15.59 -5.56 6.62
C PHE A 298 15.50 -7.08 6.48
N ALA A 299 14.99 -7.79 7.49
CA ALA A 299 14.82 -9.25 7.42
C ALA A 299 13.84 -9.65 6.30
N SER A 300 12.69 -8.98 6.21
CA SER A 300 11.69 -9.27 5.18
C SER A 300 12.17 -8.92 3.77
N ALA A 301 12.85 -7.78 3.59
CA ALA A 301 13.42 -7.41 2.29
C ALA A 301 14.53 -8.36 1.85
N GLU A 302 15.36 -8.84 2.78
CA GLU A 302 16.39 -9.84 2.52
C GLU A 302 15.77 -11.17 2.07
N ALA A 303 14.78 -11.66 2.82
CA ALA A 303 14.05 -12.88 2.47
C ALA A 303 13.35 -12.78 1.11
N ALA A 304 12.64 -11.65 0.86
CA ALA A 304 12.00 -11.38 -0.42
C ALA A 304 12.98 -11.40 -1.60
N TRP A 305 14.19 -10.87 -1.39
CA TRP A 305 15.25 -10.89 -2.41
C TRP A 305 15.81 -12.29 -2.65
N HIS A 306 16.08 -13.03 -1.60
CA HIS A 306 16.62 -14.40 -1.70
C HIS A 306 15.65 -15.36 -2.35
N GLY A 307 14.34 -15.20 -2.09
CA GLY A 307 13.29 -15.99 -2.73
C GLY A 307 13.00 -15.63 -4.19
N THR A 308 13.71 -14.66 -4.80
CA THR A 308 13.47 -14.31 -6.21
C THR A 308 13.92 -15.43 -7.15
N ARG A 309 13.27 -15.49 -8.30
CA ARG A 309 13.71 -16.26 -9.49
C ARG A 309 13.99 -15.32 -10.64
N GLU A 310 14.69 -15.81 -11.64
CA GLU A 310 14.89 -15.05 -12.87
C GLU A 310 13.80 -15.40 -13.90
N LEU A 311 13.19 -14.37 -14.47
CA LEU A 311 12.29 -14.46 -15.61
C LEU A 311 12.65 -13.36 -16.61
N ASP A 312 12.93 -13.74 -17.86
CA ASP A 312 13.34 -12.82 -18.94
C ASP A 312 14.52 -11.91 -18.56
N GLY A 313 15.53 -12.47 -17.88
CA GLY A 313 16.72 -11.74 -17.43
C GLY A 313 16.47 -10.73 -16.30
N ARG A 314 15.34 -10.81 -15.60
CA ARG A 314 14.94 -9.91 -14.50
C ARG A 314 14.44 -10.69 -13.30
N VAL A 315 14.58 -10.11 -12.11
CA VAL A 315 14.06 -10.67 -10.86
C VAL A 315 12.55 -10.83 -10.90
N LEU A 316 12.04 -11.92 -10.34
CA LEU A 316 10.63 -12.20 -10.11
C LEU A 316 10.45 -12.46 -8.62
N PHE A 317 9.63 -11.66 -7.94
CA PHE A 317 9.36 -11.79 -6.52
C PHE A 317 8.29 -12.84 -6.25
N SER A 318 8.48 -13.60 -5.15
CA SER A 318 7.44 -14.46 -4.61
C SER A 318 6.32 -13.66 -3.94
N ALA A 319 5.11 -14.19 -3.97
CA ALA A 319 4.00 -13.65 -3.20
C ALA A 319 4.19 -13.85 -1.68
N ASP A 320 4.75 -14.97 -1.29
CA ASP A 320 5.15 -15.30 0.09
C ASP A 320 6.67 -15.19 0.20
N TRP A 321 7.14 -14.22 0.98
CA TRP A 321 8.57 -13.91 1.09
C TRP A 321 9.37 -14.97 1.86
N THR A 322 8.72 -15.93 2.48
CA THR A 322 9.35 -17.11 3.11
C THR A 322 9.61 -18.24 2.12
N ARG A 323 9.23 -18.09 0.85
CA ARG A 323 9.30 -19.11 -0.20
C ARG A 323 9.91 -18.56 -1.48
N ASP A 324 10.45 -19.48 -2.29
CA ASP A 324 10.90 -19.14 -3.64
C ASP A 324 9.74 -18.80 -4.57
N ALA A 325 9.97 -17.82 -5.46
CA ALA A 325 9.03 -17.45 -6.50
C ALA A 325 8.78 -18.61 -7.48
N ARG A 326 7.56 -18.74 -7.98
CA ARG A 326 7.16 -19.69 -9.01
C ARG A 326 7.12 -18.99 -10.37
N ILE A 327 7.63 -19.61 -11.40
CA ILE A 327 7.60 -19.05 -12.76
C ILE A 327 6.19 -19.22 -13.34
N PRO A 328 5.47 -18.12 -13.67
CA PRO A 328 4.12 -18.21 -14.21
C PRO A 328 4.13 -18.75 -15.64
N GLY A 329 3.19 -19.67 -15.92
CA GLY A 329 2.93 -20.18 -17.26
C GLY A 329 1.98 -19.29 -18.07
N THR A 330 2.01 -19.41 -19.38
CA THR A 330 1.07 -18.72 -20.28
C THR A 330 -0.35 -19.26 -20.18
N SER A 331 -0.51 -20.49 -19.70
CA SER A 331 -1.78 -21.19 -19.51
C SER A 331 -2.39 -20.98 -18.14
N ASP A 332 -1.66 -20.38 -17.19
CA ASP A 332 -2.15 -20.19 -15.82
C ASP A 332 -3.39 -19.31 -15.80
N ALA A 333 -4.38 -19.69 -14.99
CA ALA A 333 -5.59 -18.91 -14.84
C ALA A 333 -5.28 -17.50 -14.31
N PRO A 334 -5.80 -16.43 -14.94
CA PRO A 334 -5.54 -15.07 -14.53
C PRO A 334 -6.33 -14.70 -13.27
N ALA A 335 -5.87 -13.66 -12.56
CA ALA A 335 -6.62 -13.02 -11.50
C ALA A 335 -8.01 -12.58 -11.96
N TYR A 336 -8.99 -12.65 -11.08
CA TYR A 336 -10.36 -12.27 -11.38
C TYR A 336 -11.01 -11.45 -10.28
N PHE A 337 -11.89 -10.53 -10.68
CA PHE A 337 -12.62 -9.66 -9.77
C PHE A 337 -13.92 -10.31 -9.30
N THR A 338 -14.12 -10.35 -7.98
CA THR A 338 -15.37 -10.84 -7.37
C THR A 338 -15.62 -10.14 -6.02
N GLY A 339 -16.87 -9.81 -5.72
CA GLY A 339 -17.27 -9.26 -4.42
C GLY A 339 -16.64 -7.91 -4.05
N GLY A 340 -15.90 -7.27 -4.94
CA GLY A 340 -15.17 -6.03 -4.68
C GLY A 340 -13.67 -6.23 -4.51
N THR A 341 -13.18 -7.47 -4.59
CA THR A 341 -11.77 -7.83 -4.45
C THR A 341 -11.26 -8.57 -5.69
N VAL A 342 -9.96 -8.52 -5.91
CA VAL A 342 -9.28 -9.27 -6.96
C VAL A 342 -8.66 -10.52 -6.34
N ARG A 343 -9.12 -11.68 -6.77
CA ARG A 343 -8.56 -12.98 -6.38
C ARG A 343 -7.31 -13.28 -7.20
N SER A 344 -6.39 -14.01 -6.59
CA SER A 344 -5.09 -14.38 -7.15
C SER A 344 -5.20 -15.08 -8.50
N SER A 345 -4.21 -14.85 -9.36
CA SER A 345 -3.88 -15.78 -10.43
C SER A 345 -3.52 -17.17 -9.87
N GLU A 346 -3.58 -18.21 -10.68
CA GLU A 346 -3.15 -19.57 -10.32
C GLU A 346 -1.69 -19.59 -9.84
N THR A 347 -0.82 -18.83 -10.51
CA THR A 347 0.53 -18.52 -10.04
C THR A 347 0.56 -17.05 -9.62
N PRO A 348 0.53 -16.73 -8.31
CA PRO A 348 0.45 -15.36 -7.78
C PRO A 348 1.53 -14.41 -8.30
N GLU A 349 2.73 -14.93 -8.56
CA GLU A 349 3.89 -14.18 -9.08
C GLU A 349 3.63 -13.52 -10.44
N ARG A 350 2.57 -13.96 -11.13
CA ARG A 350 2.07 -13.33 -12.35
C ARG A 350 1.48 -11.94 -12.13
N ASP A 351 0.94 -11.69 -10.94
CA ASP A 351 0.16 -10.49 -10.62
C ASP A 351 1.06 -9.27 -10.41
N LEU A 352 0.69 -8.14 -11.01
CA LEU A 352 1.36 -6.86 -10.82
C LEU A 352 1.50 -6.49 -9.34
N SER A 353 0.47 -6.78 -8.54
CA SER A 353 0.44 -6.49 -7.11
C SER A 353 1.61 -7.14 -6.37
N VAL A 354 1.90 -8.41 -6.65
CA VAL A 354 3.02 -9.16 -6.07
C VAL A 354 4.35 -8.51 -6.44
N GLN A 355 4.53 -8.16 -7.71
CA GLN A 355 5.79 -7.58 -8.17
C GLN A 355 5.99 -6.14 -7.65
N VAL A 356 4.90 -5.37 -7.52
CA VAL A 356 4.92 -4.05 -6.87
C VAL A 356 5.20 -4.20 -5.36
N GLY A 357 4.62 -5.20 -4.68
CA GLY A 357 4.90 -5.51 -3.28
C GLY A 357 6.39 -5.78 -3.03
N GLY A 358 7.00 -6.62 -3.86
CA GLY A 358 8.45 -6.88 -3.82
C GLY A 358 9.30 -5.64 -4.09
N TRP A 359 8.90 -4.80 -5.07
CA TRP A 359 9.59 -3.53 -5.32
C TRP A 359 9.45 -2.56 -4.13
N MET A 360 8.27 -2.49 -3.49
CA MET A 360 8.08 -1.69 -2.27
C MET A 360 9.00 -2.14 -1.14
N ALA A 361 9.21 -3.45 -0.97
CA ALA A 361 10.13 -3.98 0.04
C ALA A 361 11.58 -3.53 -0.21
N MET A 362 12.03 -3.58 -1.46
CA MET A 362 13.38 -3.12 -1.81
C MET A 362 13.56 -1.61 -1.60
N GLU A 363 12.58 -0.79 -1.97
CA GLU A 363 12.64 0.67 -1.75
C GLU A 363 12.56 1.02 -0.25
N ALA A 364 11.80 0.29 0.55
CA ALA A 364 11.73 0.47 2.00
C ALA A 364 13.09 0.24 2.66
N ALA A 365 13.75 -0.89 2.36
CA ALA A 365 15.08 -1.20 2.85
C ALA A 365 16.14 -0.19 2.35
N ALA A 366 16.07 0.20 1.07
CA ALA A 366 16.96 1.21 0.53
C ALA A 366 16.77 2.59 1.19
N ALA A 367 15.53 2.95 1.57
CA ALA A 367 15.24 4.18 2.27
C ALA A 367 15.82 4.20 3.69
N LEU A 368 15.68 3.07 4.43
CA LEU A 368 16.27 2.93 5.76
C LEU A 368 17.80 2.90 5.74
N ALA A 369 18.40 2.24 4.76
CA ALA A 369 19.86 2.15 4.66
C ALA A 369 20.53 3.50 4.31
N ARG A 370 19.77 4.53 3.95
CA ARG A 370 20.25 5.91 3.69
C ARG A 370 20.01 6.87 4.86
N SER A 371 19.17 6.49 5.84
CA SER A 371 18.91 7.28 7.05
C SER A 371 19.94 6.98 8.13
#